data_8c301d891e0934153455a1439979f404
#
_entry.id   8c301d891e0934153455a1439979f404
#
_cell.length_a   1.000
_cell.length_b   1.000
_cell.length_c   1.000
_cell.angle_alpha   90.00
_cell.angle_beta   90.00
_cell.angle_gamma   90.00
#
_symmetry.space_group_name_H-M   'P 1'
#
loop_
_entity.id
_entity.type
_entity.pdbx_description
1 polymer ?
#
loop_
_entity_poly.entity_id
_entity_poly.type
_entity_poly.pdbx_seq_one_letter_code
_entity_poly.pdbx_strand_id
1 'polypeptide(L)'
;MRPLKLPARRPHFPEMRDVPEMIRATRYIATRDEYRTMREARNPKAALDNFWLQFVGRPEQARELIRTYYGRIHDANVFFSGLKEGWSTDRGMVYVVFGHPDRTRRDRFGETWIYGEEGDVNALIFRFSNRSSGDDFNTYELERYPGFRSPWEAMVSSWRRGKIRRR
;
A
#
# COMPACT_ATOMS: atom_id res chain seq x y z
N MET A 1 -3.10 -35.78 4.05
CA MET A 1 -3.00 -34.35 4.34
C MET A 1 -1.74 -33.80 3.67
N ARG A 2 -1.83 -33.00 2.63
CA ARG A 2 -0.64 -32.35 2.03
C ARG A 2 -0.24 -31.19 2.95
N PRO A 3 1.05 -31.09 3.31
CA PRO A 3 1.50 -29.95 4.10
C PRO A 3 1.31 -28.66 3.30
N LEU A 4 0.72 -27.66 3.96
CA LEU A 4 0.54 -26.31 3.42
C LEU A 4 1.93 -25.74 3.08
N LYS A 5 2.25 -25.63 1.79
CA LYS A 5 3.43 -24.87 1.35
C LYS A 5 3.09 -23.39 1.42
N LEU A 6 3.30 -22.79 2.58
CA LEU A 6 3.38 -21.33 2.63
C LEU A 6 4.47 -20.88 1.65
N PRO A 7 4.22 -19.88 0.80
CA PRO A 7 5.26 -19.34 -0.06
C PRO A 7 6.44 -18.93 0.81
N ALA A 8 7.65 -19.33 0.38
CA ALA A 8 8.87 -18.97 1.10
C ALA A 8 8.90 -17.45 1.28
N ARG A 9 8.80 -16.99 2.52
CA ARG A 9 8.90 -15.56 2.84
C ARG A 9 10.33 -15.11 2.53
N ARG A 10 10.45 -13.90 2.00
CA ARG A 10 11.75 -13.33 1.64
C ARG A 10 12.61 -13.08 2.86
N PRO A 11 13.97 -13.02 2.71
CA PRO A 11 14.90 -12.96 3.82
C PRO A 11 14.66 -11.82 4.81
N HIS A 12 14.07 -10.72 4.41
CA HIS A 12 13.84 -9.55 5.29
C HIS A 12 12.36 -9.29 5.59
N PHE A 13 11.46 -10.23 5.23
CA PHE A 13 10.05 -10.08 5.58
C PHE A 13 9.85 -9.88 7.09
N PRO A 14 9.00 -8.94 7.54
CA PRO A 14 8.05 -8.12 6.76
C PRO A 14 8.63 -6.83 6.17
N GLU A 15 9.89 -6.51 6.43
CA GLU A 15 10.56 -5.35 5.89
C GLU A 15 10.86 -5.51 4.39
N MET A 16 10.91 -4.41 3.68
CA MET A 16 11.28 -4.36 2.28
C MET A 16 12.62 -3.64 2.14
N ARG A 17 13.69 -4.40 1.88
CA ARG A 17 15.07 -3.89 1.76
C ARG A 17 15.68 -4.09 0.37
N ASP A 18 15.08 -4.96 -0.43
CA ASP A 18 15.55 -5.24 -1.77
C ASP A 18 15.07 -4.16 -2.76
N VAL A 19 15.99 -3.53 -3.49
CA VAL A 19 15.69 -2.39 -4.37
C VAL A 19 14.66 -2.74 -5.46
N PRO A 20 14.75 -3.86 -6.19
CA PRO A 20 13.72 -4.27 -7.13
C PRO A 20 12.32 -4.36 -6.52
N GLU A 21 12.21 -4.86 -5.29
CA GLU A 21 10.96 -4.95 -4.57
C GLU A 21 10.46 -3.58 -4.11
N MET A 22 11.35 -2.73 -3.63
CA MET A 22 11.03 -1.34 -3.29
C MET A 22 10.46 -0.61 -4.50
N ILE A 23 11.07 -0.79 -5.68
CA ILE A 23 10.55 -0.25 -6.93
C ILE A 23 9.18 -0.85 -7.25
N ARG A 24 9.01 -2.17 -7.10
CA ARG A 24 7.72 -2.82 -7.36
C ARG A 24 6.58 -2.24 -6.50
N ALA A 25 6.89 -1.89 -5.27
CA ALA A 25 5.92 -1.32 -4.34
C ALA A 25 5.52 0.13 -4.70
N THR A 26 6.35 0.90 -5.43
CA THR A 26 6.00 2.28 -5.83
C THR A 26 4.84 2.36 -6.80
N ARG A 27 4.40 1.24 -7.38
CA ARG A 27 3.32 1.16 -8.38
C ARG A 27 2.02 1.87 -7.98
N TYR A 28 1.79 2.09 -6.71
CA TYR A 28 0.58 2.77 -6.23
C TYR A 28 0.64 4.29 -6.37
N ILE A 29 1.84 4.87 -6.49
CA ILE A 29 2.05 6.32 -6.55
C ILE A 29 2.89 6.77 -7.76
N ALA A 30 3.58 5.84 -8.42
CA ALA A 30 4.35 6.11 -9.63
C ALA A 30 3.46 6.09 -10.87
N THR A 31 3.79 6.94 -11.84
CA THR A 31 3.24 6.82 -13.19
C THR A 31 3.82 5.58 -13.88
N ARG A 32 3.19 5.14 -14.97
CA ARG A 32 3.67 4.00 -15.76
C ARG A 32 5.09 4.23 -16.27
N ASP A 33 5.40 5.44 -16.72
CA ASP A 33 6.72 5.78 -17.28
C ASP A 33 7.79 5.86 -16.20
N GLU A 34 7.49 6.46 -15.04
CA GLU A 34 8.40 6.48 -13.88
C GLU A 34 8.72 5.06 -13.41
N TYR A 35 7.70 4.22 -13.29
CA TYR A 35 7.85 2.83 -12.89
C TYR A 35 8.74 2.04 -13.87
N ARG A 36 8.52 2.22 -15.18
CA ARG A 36 9.35 1.61 -16.23
C ARG A 36 10.78 2.11 -16.16
N THR A 37 10.97 3.42 -16.05
CA THR A 37 12.32 4.04 -15.94
C THR A 37 13.11 3.47 -14.76
N MET A 38 12.49 3.33 -13.59
CA MET A 38 13.16 2.74 -12.43
C MET A 38 13.55 1.26 -12.65
N ARG A 39 12.68 0.49 -13.29
CA ARG A 39 12.92 -0.94 -13.53
C ARG A 39 14.02 -1.21 -14.57
N GLU A 40 14.12 -0.36 -15.57
CA GLU A 40 15.07 -0.52 -16.70
C GLU A 40 16.38 0.24 -16.48
N ALA A 41 16.51 0.97 -15.38
CA ALA A 41 17.70 1.76 -15.09
C ALA A 41 18.95 0.87 -14.89
N ARG A 42 20.11 1.31 -15.40
CA ARG A 42 21.39 0.67 -15.10
C ARG A 42 21.73 0.67 -13.61
N ASN A 43 21.31 1.71 -12.90
CA ASN A 43 21.41 1.81 -11.44
C ASN A 43 20.02 2.03 -10.85
N PRO A 44 19.29 0.94 -10.53
CA PRO A 44 17.93 1.01 -9.99
C PRO A 44 17.84 1.77 -8.67
N LYS A 45 18.88 1.69 -7.81
CA LYS A 45 18.92 2.41 -6.54
C LYS A 45 18.93 3.93 -6.78
N ALA A 46 19.79 4.41 -7.66
CA ALA A 46 19.85 5.83 -8.00
C ALA A 46 18.53 6.32 -8.65
N ALA A 47 17.92 5.49 -9.50
CA ALA A 47 16.65 5.82 -10.13
C ALA A 47 15.52 5.92 -9.09
N LEU A 48 15.49 5.01 -8.10
CA LEU A 48 14.55 5.05 -7.00
C LEU A 48 14.75 6.28 -6.09
N ASP A 49 16.00 6.63 -5.79
CA ASP A 49 16.32 7.82 -4.98
C ASP A 49 15.85 9.09 -5.71
N ASN A 50 16.10 9.20 -7.00
CA ASN A 50 15.65 10.33 -7.83
C ASN A 50 14.12 10.41 -7.89
N PHE A 51 13.44 9.27 -7.98
CA PHE A 51 11.97 9.21 -7.92
C PHE A 51 11.41 9.85 -6.65
N TRP A 52 12.01 9.59 -5.50
CA TRP A 52 11.56 10.18 -4.24
C TRP A 52 11.95 11.66 -4.11
N LEU A 53 13.15 12.04 -4.57
CA LEU A 53 13.65 13.41 -4.49
C LEU A 53 12.81 14.39 -5.32
N GLN A 54 12.28 13.96 -6.47
CA GLN A 54 11.43 14.81 -7.32
C GLN A 54 10.16 15.32 -6.64
N PHE A 55 9.67 14.64 -5.59
CA PHE A 55 8.43 15.02 -4.92
C PHE A 55 8.60 16.19 -3.95
N VAL A 56 9.78 16.35 -3.36
CA VAL A 56 9.98 17.27 -2.25
C VAL A 56 11.23 18.16 -2.38
N GLY A 57 12.13 17.85 -3.29
CA GLY A 57 13.33 18.66 -3.59
C GLY A 57 14.37 18.75 -2.47
N ARG A 58 14.11 18.18 -1.28
CA ARG A 58 15.03 18.19 -0.12
C ARG A 58 15.26 16.76 0.38
N PRO A 59 16.53 16.34 0.56
CA PRO A 59 16.86 14.98 0.97
C PRO A 59 16.23 14.56 2.29
N GLU A 60 16.13 15.45 3.28
CA GLU A 60 15.53 15.14 4.59
C GLU A 60 14.04 14.84 4.48
N GLN A 61 13.33 15.64 3.70
CA GLN A 61 11.90 15.43 3.44
C GLN A 61 11.67 14.14 2.63
N ALA A 62 12.55 13.85 1.66
CA ALA A 62 12.51 12.59 0.91
C ALA A 62 12.71 11.37 1.82
N ARG A 63 13.68 11.41 2.75
CA ARG A 63 13.90 10.34 3.73
C ARG A 63 12.68 10.09 4.59
N GLU A 64 11.99 11.16 5.03
CA GLU A 64 10.75 11.04 5.81
C GLU A 64 9.63 10.41 5.00
N LEU A 65 9.46 10.85 3.76
CA LEU A 65 8.45 10.32 2.85
C LEU A 65 8.69 8.82 2.57
N ILE A 66 9.95 8.46 2.28
CA ILE A 66 10.39 7.07 2.11
C ILE A 66 10.09 6.25 3.37
N ARG A 67 10.46 6.74 4.55
CA ARG A 67 10.22 6.06 5.83
C ARG A 67 8.72 5.82 6.06
N THR A 68 7.89 6.81 5.78
CA THR A 68 6.44 6.68 5.92
C THR A 68 5.88 5.66 4.94
N TYR A 69 6.30 5.70 3.68
CA TYR A 69 5.81 4.79 2.65
C TYR A 69 6.16 3.33 2.94
N TYR A 70 7.46 3.06 3.15
CA TYR A 70 7.91 1.69 3.43
C TYR A 70 7.57 1.20 4.83
N GLY A 71 7.34 2.11 5.78
CA GLY A 71 6.73 1.78 7.06
C GLY A 71 5.31 1.23 6.89
N ARG A 72 4.49 1.88 6.06
CA ARG A 72 3.15 1.35 5.72
C ARG A 72 3.20 0.03 4.94
N ILE A 73 4.21 -0.17 4.09
CA ILE A 73 4.46 -1.46 3.43
C ILE A 73 4.74 -2.55 4.47
N HIS A 74 5.62 -2.25 5.45
CA HIS A 74 5.93 -3.15 6.55
C HIS A 74 4.66 -3.52 7.33
N ASP A 75 3.89 -2.53 7.76
CA ASP A 75 2.65 -2.74 8.51
C ASP A 75 1.63 -3.55 7.71
N ALA A 76 1.48 -3.24 6.42
CA ALA A 76 0.61 -4.00 5.53
C ALA A 76 1.04 -5.47 5.43
N ASN A 77 2.37 -5.74 5.40
CA ASN A 77 2.89 -7.09 5.42
C ASN A 77 2.60 -7.82 6.74
N VAL A 78 2.67 -7.11 7.86
CA VAL A 78 2.34 -7.67 9.18
C VAL A 78 0.85 -8.00 9.28
N PHE A 79 -0.02 -7.08 8.85
CA PHE A 79 -1.46 -7.19 9.11
C PHE A 79 -2.23 -7.98 8.05
N PHE A 80 -1.80 -7.94 6.79
CA PHE A 80 -2.63 -8.40 5.68
C PHE A 80 -2.01 -9.54 4.87
N SER A 81 -0.85 -10.07 5.26
CA SER A 81 -0.28 -11.22 4.55
C SER A 81 -1.09 -12.50 4.77
N GLY A 82 -1.18 -13.27 3.72
CA GLY A 82 -1.73 -14.61 3.66
C GLY A 82 -0.94 -15.39 2.61
N LEU A 83 -1.61 -15.86 1.57
CA LEU A 83 -0.95 -16.44 0.39
C LEU A 83 -0.14 -15.41 -0.40
N LYS A 84 -0.49 -14.12 -0.29
CA LYS A 84 0.24 -13.00 -0.89
C LYS A 84 0.90 -12.15 0.18
N GLU A 85 1.91 -11.39 -0.22
CA GLU A 85 2.48 -10.33 0.62
C GLU A 85 1.41 -9.27 0.91
N GLY A 86 1.29 -8.84 2.18
CA GLY A 86 0.20 -8.01 2.64
C GLY A 86 0.04 -6.70 1.87
N TRP A 87 1.17 -6.03 1.54
CA TRP A 87 1.15 -4.80 0.75
C TRP A 87 0.53 -4.98 -0.64
N SER A 88 0.58 -6.20 -1.22
CA SER A 88 0.06 -6.51 -2.55
C SER A 88 -1.41 -6.93 -2.55
N THR A 89 -2.04 -7.07 -1.38
CA THR A 89 -3.47 -7.35 -1.22
C THR A 89 -4.30 -6.07 -1.40
N ASP A 90 -5.59 -6.20 -1.59
CA ASP A 90 -6.48 -5.03 -1.70
C ASP A 90 -6.49 -4.19 -0.41
N ARG A 91 -6.48 -4.82 0.78
CA ARG A 91 -6.34 -4.10 2.06
C ARG A 91 -4.99 -3.40 2.16
N GLY A 92 -3.91 -4.09 1.81
CA GLY A 92 -2.58 -3.51 1.81
C GLY A 92 -2.43 -2.35 0.85
N MET A 93 -2.99 -2.45 -0.34
CA MET A 93 -3.02 -1.36 -1.32
C MET A 93 -3.67 -0.09 -0.75
N VAL A 94 -4.85 -0.22 -0.16
CA VAL A 94 -5.56 0.91 0.46
C VAL A 94 -4.76 1.45 1.65
N TYR A 95 -4.23 0.57 2.51
CA TYR A 95 -3.45 0.97 3.68
C TYR A 95 -2.16 1.73 3.31
N VAL A 96 -1.42 1.27 2.31
CA VAL A 96 -0.20 1.94 1.84
C VAL A 96 -0.51 3.36 1.37
N VAL A 97 -1.58 3.54 0.61
CA VAL A 97 -1.93 4.85 0.02
C VAL A 97 -2.58 5.77 1.06
N PHE A 98 -3.57 5.30 1.79
CA PHE A 98 -4.38 6.13 2.70
C PHE A 98 -3.88 6.11 4.16
N GLY A 99 -3.14 5.07 4.56
CA GLY A 99 -2.73 4.85 5.95
C GLY A 99 -3.77 4.14 6.77
N HIS A 100 -3.65 4.25 8.10
CA HIS A 100 -4.59 3.66 9.03
C HIS A 100 -5.98 4.32 8.91
N PRO A 101 -7.07 3.56 8.78
CA PRO A 101 -8.41 4.13 8.78
C PRO A 101 -8.75 4.72 10.17
N ASP A 102 -9.60 5.74 10.19
CA ASP A 102 -10.09 6.33 11.44
C ASP A 102 -10.97 5.35 12.21
N ARG A 103 -11.74 4.53 11.49
CA ARG A 103 -12.56 3.46 12.05
C ARG A 103 -12.56 2.23 11.15
N THR A 104 -12.63 1.06 11.80
CA THR A 104 -12.81 -0.22 11.13
C THR A 104 -14.02 -0.93 11.74
N ARG A 105 -14.91 -1.41 10.89
CA ARG A 105 -16.00 -2.31 11.27
C ARG A 105 -15.75 -3.67 10.64
N ARG A 106 -15.94 -4.73 11.37
CA ARG A 106 -15.77 -6.10 10.89
C ARG A 106 -16.99 -6.93 11.26
N ASP A 107 -17.43 -7.71 10.30
CA ASP A 107 -18.44 -8.74 10.49
C ASP A 107 -18.04 -10.04 9.78
N ARG A 108 -18.93 -11.02 9.75
CA ARG A 108 -18.67 -12.31 9.08
C ARG A 108 -18.51 -12.21 7.56
N PHE A 109 -19.00 -11.14 6.96
CA PHE A 109 -18.97 -10.96 5.50
C PHE A 109 -17.77 -10.14 5.03
N GLY A 110 -17.17 -9.34 5.92
CA GLY A 110 -16.04 -8.50 5.52
C GLY A 110 -15.63 -7.43 6.50
N GLU A 111 -14.92 -6.45 5.97
CA GLU A 111 -14.46 -5.27 6.70
C GLU A 111 -14.89 -3.99 5.99
N THR A 112 -15.23 -2.98 6.78
CA THR A 112 -15.49 -1.61 6.29
C THR A 112 -14.49 -0.66 6.96
N TRP A 113 -13.72 0.04 6.15
CA TRP A 113 -12.75 1.06 6.62
C TRP A 113 -13.29 2.44 6.32
N ILE A 114 -13.26 3.32 7.31
CA ILE A 114 -13.80 4.67 7.26
C ILE A 114 -12.65 5.65 7.52
N TYR A 115 -12.45 6.57 6.59
CA TYR A 115 -11.52 7.69 6.67
C TYR A 115 -12.33 8.98 6.76
N GLY A 116 -12.17 9.73 7.84
CA GLY A 116 -12.96 10.90 8.19
C GLY A 116 -13.99 10.61 9.28
N GLU A 117 -14.84 11.58 9.60
CA GLU A 117 -15.89 11.43 10.60
C GLU A 117 -17.04 10.60 10.05
N GLU A 118 -17.53 9.69 10.87
CA GLU A 118 -18.65 8.84 10.48
C GLU A 118 -19.95 9.66 10.36
N GLY A 119 -20.62 9.53 9.21
CA GLY A 119 -21.81 10.32 8.88
C GLY A 119 -21.49 11.60 8.11
N ASP A 120 -20.21 11.98 8.00
CA ASP A 120 -19.81 13.07 7.09
C ASP A 120 -19.96 12.60 5.64
N VAL A 121 -20.60 13.41 4.82
CA VAL A 121 -20.77 13.17 3.37
C VAL A 121 -19.43 13.08 2.63
N ASN A 122 -18.36 13.63 3.22
CA ASN A 122 -17.00 13.57 2.69
C ASN A 122 -16.20 12.39 3.23
N ALA A 123 -16.75 11.57 4.13
CA ALA A 123 -16.06 10.39 4.63
C ALA A 123 -15.82 9.39 3.49
N LEU A 124 -14.58 8.93 3.37
CA LEU A 124 -14.22 7.92 2.39
C LEU A 124 -14.36 6.53 3.02
N ILE A 125 -15.14 5.68 2.36
CA ILE A 125 -15.48 4.35 2.88
C ILE A 125 -15.00 3.29 1.90
N PHE A 126 -14.13 2.39 2.36
CA PHE A 126 -13.73 1.19 1.63
C PHE A 126 -14.38 -0.03 2.24
N ARG A 127 -15.02 -0.87 1.41
CA ARG A 127 -15.59 -2.15 1.81
C ARG A 127 -14.78 -3.29 1.22
N PHE A 128 -14.49 -4.27 2.04
CA PHE A 128 -13.73 -5.46 1.66
C PHE A 128 -14.57 -6.69 1.98
N SER A 129 -14.98 -7.42 0.95
CA SER A 129 -15.67 -8.69 1.11
C SER A 129 -14.71 -9.79 1.53
N ASN A 130 -15.06 -10.57 2.56
CA ASN A 130 -14.27 -11.72 2.97
C ASN A 130 -14.42 -12.85 1.93
N ARG A 131 -13.30 -13.21 1.30
CA ARG A 131 -13.19 -14.30 0.32
C ARG A 131 -12.37 -15.47 0.85
N SER A 132 -12.08 -15.46 2.15
CA SER A 132 -11.31 -16.53 2.78
C SER A 132 -12.03 -17.87 2.65
N SER A 133 -11.29 -18.91 2.28
CA SER A 133 -11.82 -20.27 2.16
C SER A 133 -10.71 -21.30 2.39
N GLY A 134 -11.03 -22.38 3.07
CA GLY A 134 -10.06 -23.45 3.34
C GLY A 134 -8.81 -22.95 4.06
N ASP A 135 -7.67 -23.14 3.42
CA ASP A 135 -6.37 -22.74 3.97
C ASP A 135 -6.04 -21.25 3.77
N ASP A 136 -6.87 -20.51 3.02
CA ASP A 136 -6.73 -19.08 2.80
C ASP A 136 -7.68 -18.30 3.70
N PHE A 137 -7.21 -17.96 4.88
CA PHE A 137 -8.01 -17.32 5.95
C PHE A 137 -7.85 -15.80 6.02
N ASN A 138 -7.15 -15.17 5.06
CA ASN A 138 -6.90 -13.72 5.09
C ASN A 138 -7.10 -13.02 3.74
N THR A 139 -7.93 -13.59 2.87
CA THR A 139 -8.25 -13.00 1.57
C THR A 139 -9.48 -12.15 1.65
N TYR A 140 -9.29 -10.87 1.37
CA TYR A 140 -10.32 -9.85 1.31
C TYR A 140 -10.24 -9.10 -0.01
N GLU A 141 -11.37 -8.91 -0.67
CA GLU A 141 -11.50 -8.26 -1.97
C GLU A 141 -12.19 -6.92 -1.83
N LEU A 142 -11.59 -5.86 -2.38
CA LEU A 142 -12.15 -4.51 -2.38
C LEU A 142 -13.38 -4.43 -3.29
N GLU A 143 -14.48 -3.98 -2.74
CA GLU A 143 -15.67 -3.61 -3.51
C GLU A 143 -15.41 -2.31 -4.26
N ARG A 144 -15.09 -2.44 -5.55
CA ARG A 144 -14.69 -1.30 -6.39
C ARG A 144 -15.89 -0.62 -7.01
N TYR A 145 -15.92 0.71 -6.95
CA TYR A 145 -16.90 1.54 -7.65
C TYR A 145 -16.22 2.81 -8.22
N PRO A 146 -16.79 3.47 -9.24
CA PRO A 146 -16.16 4.61 -9.92
C PRO A 146 -15.79 5.78 -9.00
N GLY A 147 -16.54 5.97 -7.89
CA GLY A 147 -16.30 7.02 -6.91
C GLY A 147 -14.95 6.96 -6.19
N PHE A 148 -14.23 5.83 -6.25
CA PHE A 148 -12.88 5.72 -5.67
C PHE A 148 -11.81 6.48 -6.46
N ARG A 149 -12.04 6.77 -7.72
CA ARG A 149 -11.02 7.35 -8.59
C ARG A 149 -10.54 8.71 -8.08
N SER A 150 -11.46 9.62 -7.83
CA SER A 150 -11.13 10.98 -7.40
C SER A 150 -10.40 11.03 -6.05
N PRO A 151 -10.87 10.39 -4.97
CA PRO A 151 -10.13 10.32 -3.70
C PRO A 151 -8.76 9.64 -3.84
N TRP A 152 -8.65 8.61 -4.68
CA TRP A 152 -7.39 7.93 -4.96
C TRP A 152 -6.38 8.88 -5.61
N GLU A 153 -6.76 9.54 -6.70
CA GLU A 153 -5.92 10.51 -7.41
C GLU A 153 -5.50 11.67 -6.51
N ALA A 154 -6.40 12.16 -5.65
CA ALA A 154 -6.11 13.21 -4.67
C ALA A 154 -5.06 12.75 -3.65
N MET A 155 -5.17 11.52 -3.14
CA MET A 155 -4.20 10.98 -2.18
C MET A 155 -2.84 10.71 -2.84
N VAL A 156 -2.81 10.14 -4.04
CA VAL A 156 -1.57 9.98 -4.82
C VAL A 156 -0.92 11.34 -5.07
N SER A 157 -1.68 12.35 -5.43
CA SER A 157 -1.19 13.74 -5.58
C SER A 157 -0.62 14.30 -4.27
N SER A 158 -1.19 13.96 -3.12
CA SER A 158 -0.67 14.35 -1.80
C SER A 158 0.69 13.70 -1.51
N TRP A 159 0.85 12.41 -1.85
CA TRP A 159 2.15 11.72 -1.81
C TRP A 159 3.20 12.43 -2.66
N ARG A 160 2.84 12.73 -3.90
CA ARG A 160 3.73 13.37 -4.87
C ARG A 160 4.13 14.81 -4.52
N ARG A 161 3.41 15.43 -3.61
CA ARG A 161 3.72 16.77 -3.04
C ARG A 161 4.33 16.71 -1.64
N GLY A 162 4.62 15.52 -1.13
CA GLY A 162 5.15 15.34 0.23
C GLY A 162 4.18 15.75 1.34
N LYS A 163 2.87 15.84 1.05
CA LYS A 163 1.82 16.29 1.99
C LYS A 163 1.06 15.12 2.59
N ILE A 164 1.77 14.22 3.27
CA ILE A 164 1.17 13.05 3.93
C ILE A 164 1.17 13.28 5.44
N ARG A 165 0.01 13.12 6.06
CA ARG A 165 -0.09 13.12 7.52
C ARG A 165 0.48 11.80 8.06
N ARG A 166 1.35 11.92 9.05
CA ARG A 166 1.73 10.79 9.92
C ARG A 166 0.55 10.52 10.85
N ARG A 167 0.01 9.34 10.81
CA ARG A 167 -0.88 8.77 11.81
C ARG A 167 -0.32 7.43 12.20
#